data_3b0a05998e798593f26ce20d72facc19
#
_entry.id   3b0a05998e798593f26ce20d72facc19
#
_cell.length_a   1.000
_cell.length_b   1.000
_cell.length_c   1.000
_cell.angle_alpha   90.00
_cell.angle_beta   90.00
_cell.angle_gamma   90.00
#
_symmetry.space_group_name_H-M   'P 1'
#
loop_
_entity.id
_entity.type
_entity.pdbx_description
1 polymer ?
#
loop_
_entity_poly.entity_id
_entity_poly.type
_entity_poly.pdbx_seq_one_letter_code
_entity_poly.pdbx_strand_id
1 'polypeptide(L)'
;MMSTTALDQAAAPEVDADRIREAMEYYWTKEWTDGLPVVPVTESYLNQFLAGVDRDPEEVLFTITHLNRHLTVRLAAINAALAGCLPEYFPVVLAAWEAIAKEPHPARGIWQSTTGTAPFLVVNGPIRAEIGLNSQGNIFGSGFRANATIGRAIRLGCINVFGLHPHKLDQATQGTPAKYSACIAENEEESPWPALHTEYGFDASDSVVTAYVIRSVMHIEARHTMEPEQLALDFVDSICRTGALIHEYTSALLVIVPEHAEVFASAGWSKDDLRNFVFEHSVRRRSELVAVGKDALSHKTRWRLSSEHPDSMPDTASTTDEPDVVRALSHPSSIQIMVAGANNAGVSAVVEIFTLNPPRENPFSYSRIGA
;
A
#
# COMPACT_ATOMS: atom_id res chain seq x y z
N MET A 1 25.92 -6.12 16.84
CA MET A 1 25.38 -7.50 16.83
C MET A 1 25.29 -7.97 18.27
N MET A 2 24.10 -8.28 18.76
CA MET A 2 23.96 -9.02 20.00
C MET A 2 24.56 -10.40 19.78
N SER A 3 25.48 -10.81 20.64
CA SER A 3 25.99 -12.19 20.62
C SER A 3 24.86 -13.15 20.99
N THR A 4 24.88 -14.37 20.49
CA THR A 4 23.94 -15.44 20.89
C THR A 4 23.82 -15.55 22.41
N THR A 5 24.92 -15.32 23.13
CA THR A 5 24.99 -15.26 24.59
C THR A 5 24.17 -14.15 25.25
N ALA A 6 23.97 -13.02 24.53
CA ALA A 6 23.16 -11.92 25.07
C ALA A 6 21.64 -12.21 24.96
N LEU A 7 21.22 -12.98 23.97
CA LEU A 7 19.83 -13.45 23.84
C LEU A 7 19.48 -14.50 24.89
N ASP A 8 20.40 -15.42 25.20
CA ASP A 8 20.23 -16.43 26.24
C ASP A 8 20.19 -15.83 27.65
N GLN A 9 20.75 -14.62 27.81
CA GLN A 9 20.79 -13.90 29.11
C GLN A 9 19.76 -12.75 29.18
N ALA A 10 19.03 -12.49 28.13
CA ALA A 10 17.96 -11.51 28.12
C ALA A 10 16.75 -12.06 28.91
N ALA A 11 16.91 -12.13 30.24
CA ALA A 11 15.78 -12.31 31.12
C ALA A 11 14.82 -11.15 30.85
N ALA A 12 13.60 -11.45 30.38
CA ALA A 12 12.54 -10.48 30.39
C ALA A 12 12.42 -9.90 31.82
N PRO A 13 12.10 -8.59 31.96
CA PRO A 13 11.75 -8.05 33.27
C PRO A 13 10.70 -8.98 33.89
N GLU A 14 10.71 -9.14 35.24
CA GLU A 14 9.74 -9.98 35.96
C GLU A 14 8.31 -9.60 35.53
N VAL A 15 7.80 -10.29 34.55
CA VAL A 15 6.42 -10.18 34.01
C VAL A 15 5.81 -11.55 34.24
N ASP A 16 4.56 -11.58 34.61
CA ASP A 16 3.80 -12.81 34.61
C ASP A 16 3.57 -13.27 33.16
N ALA A 17 4.55 -14.00 32.63
CA ALA A 17 4.58 -14.47 31.25
C ALA A 17 3.37 -15.37 30.91
N ASP A 18 2.85 -16.07 31.89
CA ASP A 18 1.68 -16.94 31.71
C ASP A 18 0.42 -16.11 31.52
N ARG A 19 0.23 -15.05 32.28
CA ARG A 19 -0.88 -14.09 32.06
C ARG A 19 -0.82 -13.39 30.72
N ILE A 20 0.39 -13.03 30.25
CA ILE A 20 0.53 -12.43 28.91
C ILE A 20 0.12 -13.46 27.85
N ARG A 21 0.54 -14.70 27.98
CA ARG A 21 0.20 -15.77 27.05
C ARG A 21 -1.30 -16.05 27.07
N GLU A 22 -1.93 -16.13 28.25
CA GLU A 22 -3.37 -16.27 28.39
C GLU A 22 -4.14 -15.14 27.73
N ALA A 23 -3.68 -13.89 27.87
CA ALA A 23 -4.29 -12.75 27.20
C ALA A 23 -4.18 -12.85 25.66
N MET A 24 -3.01 -13.26 25.14
CA MET A 24 -2.83 -13.46 23.69
C MET A 24 -3.76 -14.56 23.16
N GLU A 25 -3.87 -15.69 23.84
CA GLU A 25 -4.77 -16.78 23.48
C GLU A 25 -6.25 -16.33 23.57
N TYR A 26 -6.61 -15.50 24.56
CA TYR A 26 -7.95 -14.91 24.62
C TYR A 26 -8.27 -14.07 23.37
N TYR A 27 -7.36 -13.20 22.93
CA TYR A 27 -7.54 -12.41 21.69
C TYR A 27 -7.67 -13.31 20.47
N TRP A 28 -6.91 -14.39 20.41
CA TRP A 28 -7.01 -15.39 19.36
C TRP A 28 -8.40 -16.05 19.34
N THR A 29 -8.91 -16.50 20.49
CA THR A 29 -10.25 -17.12 20.59
C THR A 29 -11.39 -16.17 20.22
N LYS A 30 -11.16 -14.85 20.33
CA LYS A 30 -12.11 -13.81 19.93
C LYS A 30 -11.97 -13.40 18.46
N GLU A 31 -11.04 -13.97 17.74
CA GLU A 31 -10.71 -13.57 16.35
C GLU A 31 -10.28 -12.10 16.24
N TRP A 32 -9.67 -11.51 17.29
CA TRP A 32 -9.19 -10.12 17.33
C TRP A 32 -7.71 -9.99 16.95
N THR A 33 -7.21 -10.85 16.12
CA THR A 33 -5.83 -10.91 15.65
C THR A 33 -5.78 -11.28 14.17
N ASP A 34 -4.69 -10.91 13.55
CA ASP A 34 -4.31 -11.26 12.18
C ASP A 34 -3.53 -12.60 12.08
N GLY A 35 -3.48 -13.36 13.15
CA GLY A 35 -2.70 -14.59 13.27
C GLY A 35 -1.36 -14.41 13.96
N LEU A 36 -0.95 -13.17 14.22
CA LEU A 36 0.25 -12.83 14.98
C LEU A 36 -0.14 -12.43 16.41
N PRO A 37 0.78 -12.57 17.39
CA PRO A 37 0.58 -12.05 18.73
C PRO A 37 0.19 -10.56 18.70
N VAL A 38 -0.74 -10.17 19.56
CA VAL A 38 -1.17 -8.79 19.76
C VAL A 38 -0.78 -8.30 21.15
N VAL A 39 -0.58 -7.00 21.28
CA VAL A 39 -0.30 -6.39 22.59
C VAL A 39 -1.60 -6.29 23.38
N PRO A 40 -1.71 -6.85 24.59
CA PRO A 40 -2.88 -6.68 25.42
C PRO A 40 -3.14 -5.20 25.75
N VAL A 41 -4.38 -4.75 25.54
CA VAL A 41 -4.77 -3.35 25.73
C VAL A 41 -5.47 -3.17 27.05
N THR A 42 -4.94 -2.27 27.90
CA THR A 42 -5.59 -1.79 29.13
C THR A 42 -6.17 -0.40 28.92
N GLU A 43 -7.15 0.00 29.71
CA GLU A 43 -7.69 1.38 29.65
C GLU A 43 -6.60 2.43 29.86
N SER A 44 -5.66 2.19 30.79
CA SER A 44 -4.54 3.11 31.02
C SER A 44 -3.65 3.26 29.80
N TYR A 45 -3.39 2.20 29.06
CA TYR A 45 -2.59 2.24 27.82
C TYR A 45 -3.38 2.90 26.69
N LEU A 46 -4.65 2.57 26.52
CA LEU A 46 -5.55 3.19 25.54
C LEU A 46 -5.64 4.70 25.74
N ASN A 47 -5.75 5.16 26.98
CA ASN A 47 -5.83 6.58 27.30
C ASN A 47 -4.56 7.37 26.89
N GLN A 48 -3.40 6.73 26.77
CA GLN A 48 -2.19 7.39 26.25
C GLN A 48 -2.32 7.73 24.76
N PHE A 49 -2.98 6.86 23.97
CA PHE A 49 -3.27 7.16 22.57
C PHE A 49 -4.27 8.29 22.42
N LEU A 50 -5.35 8.23 23.19
CA LEU A 50 -6.44 9.23 23.13
C LEU A 50 -5.98 10.60 23.65
N ALA A 51 -5.11 10.65 24.64
CA ALA A 51 -4.56 11.91 25.16
C ALA A 51 -3.59 12.62 24.19
N GLY A 52 -3.02 11.88 23.23
CA GLY A 52 -2.12 12.42 22.22
C GLY A 52 -2.81 13.13 21.05
N VAL A 53 -4.14 13.16 21.01
CA VAL A 53 -4.92 13.74 19.92
C VAL A 53 -6.10 14.54 20.46
N ASP A 54 -6.42 15.66 19.82
CA ASP A 54 -7.58 16.50 20.21
C ASP A 54 -8.82 16.06 19.41
N ARG A 55 -9.31 14.84 19.69
CA ARG A 55 -10.45 14.25 18.98
C ARG A 55 -11.38 13.56 19.98
N ASP A 56 -12.68 13.60 19.69
CA ASP A 56 -13.66 12.85 20.46
C ASP A 56 -13.44 11.33 20.23
N PRO A 57 -13.26 10.51 21.28
CA PRO A 57 -13.12 9.07 21.15
C PRO A 57 -14.27 8.38 20.40
N GLU A 58 -15.48 8.93 20.50
CA GLU A 58 -16.67 8.38 19.83
C GLU A 58 -16.90 8.95 18.42
N GLU A 59 -16.06 9.86 17.97
CA GLU A 59 -16.11 10.38 16.61
C GLU A 59 -15.91 9.26 15.58
N VAL A 60 -16.82 9.20 14.60
CA VAL A 60 -16.78 8.19 13.53
C VAL A 60 -15.85 8.64 12.41
N LEU A 61 -14.74 7.96 12.25
CA LEU A 61 -13.75 8.19 11.18
C LEU A 61 -14.18 7.59 9.85
N PHE A 62 -14.73 6.37 9.88
CA PHE A 62 -15.05 5.64 8.67
C PHE A 62 -16.23 4.69 8.86
N THR A 63 -17.04 4.56 7.79
CA THR A 63 -18.22 3.68 7.79
C THR A 63 -18.26 2.80 6.54
N ILE A 64 -18.43 1.49 6.73
CA ILE A 64 -18.83 0.58 5.67
C ILE A 64 -20.35 0.40 5.75
N THR A 65 -21.08 1.18 4.97
CA THR A 65 -22.53 1.34 5.06
C THR A 65 -23.31 0.04 4.89
N HIS A 66 -22.96 -0.79 3.90
CA HIS A 66 -23.66 -2.06 3.64
C HIS A 66 -23.42 -3.12 4.72
N LEU A 67 -22.39 -2.96 5.55
CA LEU A 67 -22.13 -3.81 6.70
C LEU A 67 -22.70 -3.23 8.00
N ASN A 68 -23.16 -1.96 7.97
CA ASN A 68 -23.57 -1.18 9.14
C ASN A 68 -22.48 -1.20 10.23
N ARG A 69 -21.23 -0.97 9.85
CA ARG A 69 -20.07 -0.99 10.75
C ARG A 69 -19.32 0.32 10.70
N HIS A 70 -18.95 0.82 11.88
CA HIS A 70 -18.33 2.12 12.05
C HIS A 70 -17.03 1.98 12.80
N LEU A 71 -16.00 2.66 12.32
CA LEU A 71 -14.73 2.84 13.03
C LEU A 71 -14.75 4.20 13.73
N THR A 72 -14.62 4.19 15.05
CA THR A 72 -14.44 5.41 15.84
C THR A 72 -12.96 5.67 16.14
N VAL A 73 -12.62 6.89 16.62
CA VAL A 73 -11.27 7.23 17.10
C VAL A 73 -10.83 6.22 18.17
N ARG A 74 -11.71 5.87 19.12
CA ARG A 74 -11.43 4.87 20.16
C ARG A 74 -11.11 3.49 19.57
N LEU A 75 -11.90 3.03 18.60
CA LEU A 75 -11.65 1.73 17.94
C LEU A 75 -10.36 1.74 17.13
N ALA A 76 -10.01 2.86 16.50
CA ALA A 76 -8.73 3.02 15.83
C ALA A 76 -7.55 2.94 16.83
N ALA A 77 -7.67 3.60 17.99
CA ALA A 77 -6.67 3.56 19.06
C ALA A 77 -6.49 2.14 19.63
N ILE A 78 -7.58 1.40 19.84
CA ILE A 78 -7.53 0.00 20.29
C ILE A 78 -6.73 -0.84 19.29
N ASN A 79 -7.02 -0.72 17.98
CA ASN A 79 -6.33 -1.50 16.96
C ASN A 79 -4.87 -1.06 16.77
N ALA A 80 -4.55 0.21 16.96
CA ALA A 80 -3.17 0.70 17.00
C ALA A 80 -2.39 0.10 18.19
N ALA A 81 -2.98 0.09 19.37
CA ALA A 81 -2.39 -0.51 20.56
C ALA A 81 -2.19 -2.03 20.39
N LEU A 82 -3.21 -2.76 19.91
CA LEU A 82 -3.13 -4.20 19.60
C LEU A 82 -2.02 -4.50 18.59
N ALA A 83 -1.83 -3.63 17.58
CA ALA A 83 -0.78 -3.76 16.58
C ALA A 83 0.64 -3.59 17.16
N GLY A 84 0.76 -2.95 18.33
CA GLY A 84 2.03 -2.60 18.95
C GLY A 84 2.56 -1.22 18.60
N CYS A 85 1.72 -0.33 18.08
CA CYS A 85 2.05 1.08 17.91
C CYS A 85 2.50 1.71 19.25
N LEU A 86 3.31 2.75 19.15
CA LEU A 86 3.47 3.71 20.24
C LEU A 86 2.39 4.78 20.14
N PRO A 87 2.02 5.44 21.26
CA PRO A 87 1.01 6.51 21.24
C PRO A 87 1.33 7.63 20.25
N GLU A 88 2.59 8.01 20.08
CA GLU A 88 3.04 9.03 19.13
C GLU A 88 2.85 8.66 17.65
N TYR A 89 2.57 7.40 17.32
CA TYR A 89 2.22 6.97 15.95
C TYR A 89 0.74 7.16 15.63
N PHE A 90 -0.08 7.40 16.64
CA PHE A 90 -1.54 7.41 16.49
C PHE A 90 -2.06 8.51 15.56
N PRO A 91 -1.50 9.72 15.52
CA PRO A 91 -1.88 10.72 14.51
C PRO A 91 -1.74 10.23 13.07
N VAL A 92 -0.71 9.42 12.77
CA VAL A 92 -0.51 8.81 11.45
C VAL A 92 -1.60 7.76 11.15
N VAL A 93 -1.99 6.96 12.15
CA VAL A 93 -3.07 5.97 12.02
C VAL A 93 -4.41 6.66 11.76
N LEU A 94 -4.69 7.77 12.45
CA LEU A 94 -5.91 8.57 12.21
C LEU A 94 -5.94 9.12 10.79
N ALA A 95 -4.87 9.80 10.37
CA ALA A 95 -4.77 10.34 9.02
C ALA A 95 -4.87 9.25 7.94
N ALA A 96 -4.37 8.04 8.19
CA ALA A 96 -4.52 6.92 7.29
C ALA A 96 -6.00 6.50 7.13
N TRP A 97 -6.76 6.44 8.22
CA TRP A 97 -8.19 6.15 8.17
C TRP A 97 -8.98 7.27 7.50
N GLU A 98 -8.61 8.53 7.71
CA GLU A 98 -9.22 9.67 7.01
C GLU A 98 -8.94 9.63 5.51
N ALA A 99 -7.71 9.30 5.10
CA ALA A 99 -7.38 9.10 3.70
C ALA A 99 -8.25 7.98 3.10
N ILE A 100 -8.36 6.84 3.77
CA ILE A 100 -9.22 5.71 3.35
C ILE A 100 -10.70 6.13 3.28
N ALA A 101 -11.16 6.98 4.18
CA ALA A 101 -12.54 7.47 4.19
C ALA A 101 -12.87 8.36 2.98
N LYS A 102 -11.90 9.11 2.47
CA LYS A 102 -12.05 9.94 1.25
C LYS A 102 -12.25 9.08 -0.01
N GLU A 103 -11.70 7.86 0.00
CA GLU A 103 -11.87 6.88 -1.09
C GLU A 103 -12.39 5.54 -0.54
N PRO A 104 -13.67 5.43 -0.21
CA PRO A 104 -14.22 4.29 0.51
C PRO A 104 -14.46 3.04 -0.37
N HIS A 105 -14.33 3.14 -1.69
CA HIS A 105 -14.61 2.03 -2.61
C HIS A 105 -13.81 0.76 -2.33
N PRO A 106 -12.51 0.84 -1.99
CA PRO A 106 -11.72 -0.35 -1.67
C PRO A 106 -12.31 -1.15 -0.51
N ALA A 107 -12.63 -0.48 0.58
CA ALA A 107 -13.20 -1.13 1.76
C ALA A 107 -14.62 -1.68 1.51
N ARG A 108 -15.39 -1.04 0.62
CA ARG A 108 -16.76 -1.47 0.29
C ARG A 108 -16.84 -2.68 -0.62
N GLY A 109 -15.81 -2.97 -1.37
CA GLY A 109 -15.84 -4.06 -2.34
C GLY A 109 -14.52 -4.77 -2.58
N ILE A 110 -13.43 -4.05 -2.88
CA ILE A 110 -12.16 -4.63 -3.31
C ILE A 110 -11.54 -5.51 -2.22
N TRP A 111 -11.51 -5.03 -0.97
CA TRP A 111 -10.96 -5.80 0.16
C TRP A 111 -11.78 -7.05 0.51
N GLN A 112 -13.01 -7.14 -0.02
CA GLN A 112 -13.91 -8.29 0.16
C GLN A 112 -13.88 -9.24 -1.04
N SER A 113 -13.21 -8.86 -2.12
CA SER A 113 -13.20 -9.59 -3.39
C SER A 113 -12.11 -10.65 -3.47
N THR A 114 -12.14 -11.41 -4.55
CA THR A 114 -11.13 -12.45 -4.87
C THR A 114 -9.77 -11.87 -5.30
N THR A 115 -9.65 -10.56 -5.52
CA THR A 115 -8.42 -9.90 -5.97
C THR A 115 -7.29 -9.97 -4.97
N GLY A 116 -7.60 -10.07 -3.67
CA GLY A 116 -6.61 -10.28 -2.62
C GLY A 116 -5.76 -9.06 -2.30
N THR A 117 -6.28 -7.87 -2.53
CA THR A 117 -5.58 -6.60 -2.30
C THR A 117 -5.39 -6.27 -0.82
N ALA A 118 -4.47 -5.36 -0.54
CA ALA A 118 -4.21 -4.83 0.79
C ALA A 118 -4.19 -3.30 0.80
N PRO A 119 -4.53 -2.65 1.93
CA PRO A 119 -4.18 -1.25 2.16
C PRO A 119 -2.66 -1.09 2.17
N PHE A 120 -2.19 0.00 1.60
CA PHE A 120 -0.78 0.36 1.59
C PHE A 120 -0.65 1.86 1.84
N LEU A 121 0.24 2.24 2.74
CA LEU A 121 0.43 3.61 3.17
C LEU A 121 1.80 4.13 2.75
N VAL A 122 1.82 5.37 2.27
CA VAL A 122 3.04 6.15 2.07
C VAL A 122 2.96 7.37 2.98
N VAL A 123 4.01 7.62 3.75
CA VAL A 123 4.09 8.75 4.66
C VAL A 123 5.16 9.73 4.18
N ASN A 124 4.77 10.99 4.11
CA ASN A 124 5.59 12.13 3.73
C ASN A 124 5.71 13.15 4.86
N GLY A 125 6.72 14.02 4.76
CA GLY A 125 6.92 15.16 5.64
C GLY A 125 7.71 14.85 6.92
N PRO A 126 7.85 15.86 7.83
CA PRO A 126 8.73 15.80 9.00
C PRO A 126 8.42 14.67 9.98
N ILE A 127 7.16 14.26 10.10
CA ILE A 127 6.72 13.17 11.01
C ILE A 127 7.54 11.89 10.82
N ARG A 128 8.06 11.64 9.61
CA ARG A 128 8.88 10.46 9.30
C ARG A 128 10.08 10.36 10.23
N ALA A 129 10.80 11.47 10.41
CA ALA A 129 11.96 11.52 11.28
C ALA A 129 11.56 11.52 12.76
N GLU A 130 10.47 12.21 13.13
CA GLU A 130 9.99 12.33 14.50
C GLU A 130 9.63 10.97 15.12
N ILE A 131 9.00 10.09 14.36
CA ILE A 131 8.57 8.77 14.84
C ILE A 131 9.46 7.61 14.37
N GLY A 132 10.56 7.91 13.68
CA GLY A 132 11.51 6.91 13.21
C GLY A 132 10.96 5.96 12.12
N LEU A 133 10.14 6.50 11.21
CA LEU A 133 9.72 5.78 10.01
C LEU A 133 10.92 5.58 9.08
N ASN A 134 11.13 4.33 8.66
CA ASN A 134 12.15 4.01 7.68
C ASN A 134 11.72 4.42 6.28
N SER A 135 12.58 5.16 5.59
CA SER A 135 12.48 5.55 4.18
C SER A 135 13.61 4.96 3.32
N GLN A 136 14.60 4.34 3.97
CA GLN A 136 15.84 3.85 3.38
C GLN A 136 15.82 2.33 3.17
N GLY A 137 16.99 1.69 3.24
CA GLY A 137 17.15 0.27 2.98
C GLY A 137 16.13 -0.63 3.69
N ASN A 138 15.77 -1.71 3.02
CA ASN A 138 14.76 -2.67 3.50
C ASN A 138 13.36 -2.05 3.66
N ILE A 139 13.00 -1.12 2.77
CA ILE A 139 11.77 -0.30 2.86
C ILE A 139 10.48 -1.14 2.95
N PHE A 140 10.41 -2.28 2.27
CA PHE A 140 9.27 -3.19 2.32
C PHE A 140 9.43 -4.32 3.35
N GLY A 141 10.58 -4.36 4.03
CA GLY A 141 10.90 -5.43 4.97
C GLY A 141 10.60 -5.08 6.43
N SER A 142 10.82 -6.07 7.28
CA SER A 142 10.68 -5.93 8.73
C SER A 142 11.89 -5.26 9.38
N GLY A 143 11.74 -4.80 10.63
CA GLY A 143 12.81 -4.26 11.46
C GLY A 143 12.57 -2.87 12.02
N PHE A 144 11.59 -2.15 11.49
CA PHE A 144 11.24 -0.80 11.91
C PHE A 144 9.84 -0.78 12.52
N ARG A 145 9.76 -0.41 13.80
CA ARG A 145 8.52 -0.50 14.57
C ARG A 145 7.39 0.33 13.98
N ALA A 146 7.66 1.59 13.62
CA ALA A 146 6.64 2.48 13.08
C ALA A 146 6.05 1.94 11.77
N ASN A 147 6.90 1.55 10.79
CA ASN A 147 6.45 0.96 9.53
C ASN A 147 5.61 -0.31 9.76
N ALA A 148 6.10 -1.21 10.61
CA ALA A 148 5.43 -2.48 10.86
C ALA A 148 4.08 -2.31 11.57
N THR A 149 4.02 -1.46 12.59
CA THR A 149 2.83 -1.39 13.45
C THR A 149 1.75 -0.45 12.93
N ILE A 150 2.11 0.64 12.23
CA ILE A 150 1.12 1.55 11.61
C ILE A 150 0.32 0.81 10.53
N GLY A 151 0.99 0.15 9.58
CA GLY A 151 0.29 -0.62 8.55
C GLY A 151 -0.56 -1.75 9.14
N ARG A 152 -0.04 -2.43 10.18
CA ARG A 152 -0.76 -3.49 10.90
C ARG A 152 -1.99 -2.97 11.64
N ALA A 153 -1.95 -1.75 12.19
CA ALA A 153 -3.10 -1.12 12.84
C ALA A 153 -4.29 -0.97 11.89
N ILE A 154 -4.03 -0.60 10.65
CA ILE A 154 -5.07 -0.54 9.61
C ILE A 154 -5.64 -1.93 9.32
N ARG A 155 -4.78 -2.94 9.17
CA ARG A 155 -5.25 -4.31 8.93
C ARG A 155 -6.07 -4.87 10.09
N LEU A 156 -5.64 -4.66 11.33
CA LEU A 156 -6.41 -5.06 12.50
C LEU A 156 -7.77 -4.34 12.58
N GLY A 157 -7.84 -3.06 12.23
CA GLY A 157 -9.10 -2.34 12.10
C GLY A 157 -10.02 -2.96 11.03
N CYS A 158 -9.46 -3.37 9.88
CA CYS A 158 -10.21 -4.11 8.86
C CYS A 158 -10.80 -5.42 9.40
N ILE A 159 -10.04 -6.18 10.16
CA ILE A 159 -10.48 -7.45 10.76
C ILE A 159 -11.48 -7.20 11.89
N ASN A 160 -11.08 -6.44 12.90
CA ASN A 160 -11.78 -6.37 14.19
C ASN A 160 -13.05 -5.51 14.12
N VAL A 161 -13.02 -4.43 13.32
CA VAL A 161 -14.16 -3.52 13.19
C VAL A 161 -15.05 -3.91 12.02
N PHE A 162 -14.45 -4.17 10.85
CA PHE A 162 -15.21 -4.45 9.64
C PHE A 162 -15.42 -5.94 9.36
N GLY A 163 -14.79 -6.84 10.16
CA GLY A 163 -14.94 -8.29 10.03
C GLY A 163 -14.42 -8.86 8.73
N LEU A 164 -13.37 -8.23 8.16
CA LEU A 164 -12.73 -8.71 6.93
C LEU A 164 -11.81 -9.90 7.23
N HIS A 165 -12.42 -10.96 7.79
CA HIS A 165 -11.72 -12.21 8.07
C HIS A 165 -11.58 -13.06 6.80
N PRO A 166 -10.43 -13.75 6.61
CA PRO A 166 -10.26 -14.73 5.55
C PRO A 166 -11.37 -15.80 5.56
N HIS A 167 -11.80 -16.20 4.37
CA HIS A 167 -12.88 -17.17 4.14
C HIS A 167 -14.28 -16.73 4.60
N LYS A 168 -14.42 -15.53 5.20
CA LYS A 168 -15.71 -14.93 5.55
C LYS A 168 -16.00 -13.78 4.57
N LEU A 169 -15.72 -12.54 4.94
CA LEU A 169 -15.85 -11.39 4.01
C LEU A 169 -14.66 -11.22 3.09
N ASP A 170 -13.44 -11.54 3.54
CA ASP A 170 -12.25 -11.50 2.70
C ASP A 170 -12.19 -12.79 1.85
N GLN A 171 -12.54 -12.67 0.58
CA GLN A 171 -12.62 -13.76 -0.40
C GLN A 171 -11.35 -13.91 -1.25
N ALA A 172 -10.24 -13.33 -0.82
CA ALA A 172 -8.98 -13.34 -1.56
C ALA A 172 -8.57 -14.74 -2.02
N THR A 173 -8.27 -14.90 -3.31
CA THR A 173 -7.79 -16.18 -3.86
C THR A 173 -6.38 -16.50 -3.35
N GLN A 174 -5.45 -15.54 -3.45
CA GLN A 174 -4.07 -15.67 -2.96
C GLN A 174 -3.77 -14.72 -1.80
N GLY A 175 -4.26 -13.48 -1.88
CA GLY A 175 -3.84 -12.42 -0.98
C GLY A 175 -2.44 -11.91 -1.32
N THR A 176 -1.88 -11.11 -0.40
CA THR A 176 -0.52 -10.58 -0.49
C THR A 176 0.06 -10.47 0.92
N PRO A 177 1.39 -10.63 1.11
CA PRO A 177 2.04 -10.38 2.41
C PRO A 177 1.77 -8.99 2.99
N ALA A 178 1.49 -8.00 2.14
CA ALA A 178 1.07 -6.65 2.55
C ALA A 178 -0.20 -6.63 3.42
N LYS A 179 -0.99 -7.72 3.44
CA LYS A 179 -2.13 -7.86 4.37
C LYS A 179 -1.72 -7.96 5.84
N TYR A 180 -0.48 -8.30 6.16
CA TYR A 180 0.00 -8.22 7.54
C TYR A 180 0.30 -6.78 7.93
N SER A 181 1.06 -6.08 7.10
CA SER A 181 1.40 -4.66 7.25
C SER A 181 1.96 -4.13 5.94
N ALA A 182 1.62 -2.90 5.58
CA ALA A 182 2.22 -2.20 4.45
C ALA A 182 2.19 -0.68 4.70
N CYS A 183 3.29 -0.15 5.22
CA CYS A 183 3.50 1.26 5.45
C CYS A 183 4.97 1.58 5.20
N ILE A 184 5.23 2.52 4.29
CA ILE A 184 6.58 3.01 3.97
C ILE A 184 6.64 4.53 4.06
N ALA A 185 7.84 5.08 4.03
CA ALA A 185 8.05 6.52 3.94
C ALA A 185 8.88 6.87 2.70
N GLU A 186 8.68 8.06 2.15
CA GLU A 186 9.52 8.58 1.07
C GLU A 186 10.89 9.04 1.62
N ASN A 187 11.97 8.74 0.92
CA ASN A 187 13.32 9.24 1.21
C ASN A 187 13.48 10.62 0.54
N GLU A 188 12.86 11.63 1.16
CA GLU A 188 12.82 13.00 0.61
C GLU A 188 14.21 13.65 0.59
N GLU A 189 15.09 13.24 1.51
CA GLU A 189 16.44 13.79 1.67
C GLU A 189 17.38 13.39 0.54
N GLU A 190 17.19 12.20 -0.04
CA GLU A 190 18.00 11.70 -1.16
C GLU A 190 17.25 11.78 -2.50
N SER A 191 16.08 12.41 -2.53
CA SER A 191 15.32 12.60 -3.77
C SER A 191 15.84 13.81 -4.54
N PRO A 192 16.15 13.68 -5.84
CA PRO A 192 16.46 14.84 -6.69
C PRO A 192 15.19 15.63 -7.09
N TRP A 193 14.01 15.10 -6.79
CA TRP A 193 12.71 15.69 -7.12
C TRP A 193 11.96 16.15 -5.88
N PRO A 194 10.97 17.05 -6.03
CA PRO A 194 10.05 17.36 -4.96
C PRO A 194 9.34 16.11 -4.44
N ALA A 195 9.05 16.09 -3.13
CA ALA A 195 8.38 14.97 -2.47
C ALA A 195 6.96 14.76 -3.03
N LEU A 196 6.48 13.51 -2.98
CA LEU A 196 5.22 13.09 -3.59
C LEU A 196 4.02 13.92 -3.12
N HIS A 197 3.93 14.24 -1.83
CA HIS A 197 2.79 14.99 -1.28
C HIS A 197 2.71 16.42 -1.82
N THR A 198 3.83 17.00 -2.28
CA THR A 198 3.82 18.34 -2.86
C THR A 198 3.12 18.39 -4.23
N GLU A 199 3.07 17.27 -4.95
CA GLU A 199 2.28 17.15 -6.18
C GLU A 199 0.76 17.25 -5.92
N TYR A 200 0.33 17.06 -4.68
CA TYR A 200 -1.08 17.17 -4.25
C TYR A 200 -1.44 18.52 -3.64
N GLY A 201 -0.51 19.50 -3.71
CA GLY A 201 -0.71 20.85 -3.22
C GLY A 201 -0.43 21.06 -1.74
N PHE A 202 0.26 20.11 -1.08
CA PHE A 202 0.78 20.31 0.26
C PHE A 202 2.14 21.00 0.25
N ASP A 203 2.43 21.74 1.31
CA ASP A 203 3.77 22.28 1.51
C ASP A 203 4.76 21.17 1.91
N ALA A 204 6.03 21.34 1.59
CA ALA A 204 7.09 20.37 1.96
C ALA A 204 7.21 20.17 3.49
N SER A 205 6.74 21.12 4.28
CA SER A 205 6.68 21.05 5.75
C SER A 205 5.44 20.32 6.29
N ASP A 206 4.49 19.99 5.43
CA ASP A 206 3.30 19.23 5.83
C ASP A 206 3.63 17.75 5.99
N SER A 207 3.08 17.13 7.02
CA SER A 207 3.09 15.68 7.16
C SER A 207 1.81 15.09 6.60
N VAL A 208 1.94 14.12 5.69
CA VAL A 208 0.81 13.57 4.90
C VAL A 208 0.87 12.05 4.84
N VAL A 209 -0.27 11.40 4.94
CA VAL A 209 -0.43 9.98 4.60
C VAL A 209 -1.16 9.88 3.27
N THR A 210 -0.60 9.11 2.33
CA THR A 210 -1.27 8.67 1.12
C THR A 210 -1.66 7.20 1.27
N ALA A 211 -2.92 6.87 1.01
CA ALA A 211 -3.45 5.51 1.09
C ALA A 211 -3.73 4.95 -0.31
N TYR A 212 -3.22 3.75 -0.55
CA TYR A 212 -3.39 2.99 -1.79
C TYR A 212 -4.05 1.63 -1.53
N VAL A 213 -4.49 1.00 -2.60
CA VAL A 213 -4.91 -0.40 -2.62
C VAL A 213 -3.98 -1.15 -3.54
N ILE A 214 -3.20 -2.08 -2.99
CA ILE A 214 -2.17 -2.77 -3.76
C ILE A 214 -2.44 -4.25 -3.93
N ARG A 215 -1.94 -4.82 -5.04
CA ARG A 215 -1.96 -6.25 -5.32
C ARG A 215 -0.59 -6.90 -5.16
N SER A 216 0.45 -6.24 -5.63
CA SER A 216 1.81 -6.78 -5.63
C SER A 216 2.86 -5.69 -5.57
N VAL A 217 4.05 -6.07 -5.13
CA VAL A 217 5.28 -5.30 -5.23
C VAL A 217 6.26 -6.12 -6.05
N MET A 218 6.81 -5.54 -7.10
CA MET A 218 7.75 -6.20 -8.01
C MET A 218 9.05 -5.43 -8.02
N HIS A 219 10.13 -6.10 -7.71
CA HIS A 219 11.45 -5.50 -7.76
C HIS A 219 11.94 -5.34 -9.19
N ILE A 220 12.57 -4.21 -9.45
CA ILE A 220 13.26 -3.87 -10.69
C ILE A 220 14.75 -3.86 -10.38
N GLU A 221 15.46 -4.85 -10.85
CA GLU A 221 16.91 -4.91 -10.72
C GLU A 221 17.55 -4.40 -12.01
N ALA A 222 18.04 -3.15 -11.99
CA ALA A 222 18.61 -2.49 -13.14
C ALA A 222 19.99 -1.89 -12.82
N ARG A 223 21.03 -2.70 -12.98
CA ARG A 223 22.45 -2.33 -12.76
C ARG A 223 23.22 -2.26 -14.08
N HIS A 224 22.54 -2.43 -15.20
CA HIS A 224 23.14 -2.68 -16.50
C HIS A 224 23.22 -1.42 -17.35
N THR A 225 22.56 -0.34 -16.96
CA THR A 225 22.48 0.87 -17.77
C THR A 225 22.46 2.14 -16.93
N MET A 226 22.99 3.22 -17.54
CA MET A 226 22.86 4.61 -17.08
C MET A 226 22.02 5.44 -18.05
N GLU A 227 21.43 4.79 -19.07
CA GLU A 227 20.58 5.45 -20.04
C GLU A 227 19.14 5.48 -19.51
N PRO A 228 18.53 6.68 -19.35
CA PRO A 228 17.23 6.82 -18.69
C PRO A 228 16.11 6.08 -19.42
N GLU A 229 16.12 6.06 -20.75
CA GLU A 229 15.11 5.34 -21.54
C GLU A 229 15.20 3.83 -21.33
N GLN A 230 16.41 3.27 -21.26
CA GLN A 230 16.61 1.84 -21.02
C GLN A 230 16.15 1.46 -19.61
N LEU A 231 16.50 2.27 -18.60
CA LEU A 231 16.07 2.08 -17.24
C LEU A 231 14.54 2.20 -17.12
N ALA A 232 13.92 3.15 -17.80
CA ALA A 232 12.47 3.32 -17.79
C ALA A 232 11.73 2.11 -18.41
N LEU A 233 12.32 1.44 -19.40
CA LEU A 233 11.75 0.25 -20.03
C LEU A 233 11.66 -0.95 -19.06
N ASP A 234 12.50 -1.06 -18.02
CA ASP A 234 12.39 -2.09 -17.01
C ASP A 234 11.09 -1.91 -16.17
N PHE A 235 10.73 -0.66 -15.89
CA PHE A 235 9.44 -0.36 -15.25
C PHE A 235 8.27 -0.68 -16.17
N VAL A 236 8.37 -0.33 -17.46
CA VAL A 236 7.38 -0.65 -18.50
C VAL A 236 7.14 -2.15 -18.58
N ASP A 237 8.20 -2.96 -18.67
CA ASP A 237 8.07 -4.42 -18.75
C ASP A 237 7.32 -4.99 -17.54
N SER A 238 7.63 -4.50 -16.35
CA SER A 238 6.95 -4.93 -15.12
C SER A 238 5.47 -4.56 -15.10
N ILE A 239 5.09 -3.40 -15.64
CA ILE A 239 3.69 -2.97 -15.77
C ILE A 239 2.98 -3.82 -16.82
N CYS A 240 3.62 -4.09 -17.94
CA CYS A 240 3.05 -4.77 -19.11
C CYS A 240 3.24 -6.29 -19.12
N ARG A 241 3.82 -6.91 -18.06
CA ARG A 241 4.07 -8.36 -18.03
C ARG A 241 2.81 -9.15 -18.33
N THR A 242 2.93 -10.28 -19.01
CA THR A 242 1.79 -11.12 -19.40
C THR A 242 0.98 -11.65 -18.20
N GLY A 243 1.60 -11.77 -17.02
CA GLY A 243 0.93 -12.12 -15.77
C GLY A 243 0.18 -10.96 -15.10
N ALA A 244 0.38 -9.71 -15.55
CA ALA A 244 -0.33 -8.56 -15.00
C ALA A 244 -1.82 -8.59 -15.36
N LEU A 245 -2.61 -7.89 -14.55
CA LEU A 245 -3.95 -7.48 -14.96
C LEU A 245 -3.80 -6.28 -15.88
N ILE A 246 -3.82 -6.52 -17.18
CA ILE A 246 -3.80 -5.45 -18.19
C ILE A 246 -5.24 -4.95 -18.32
N HIS A 247 -5.51 -3.82 -17.68
CA HIS A 247 -6.84 -3.27 -17.59
C HIS A 247 -6.80 -1.77 -17.30
N GLU A 248 -7.75 -1.01 -17.79
CA GLU A 248 -7.91 0.42 -17.53
C GLU A 248 -8.00 0.81 -16.04
N TYR A 249 -8.25 -0.16 -15.16
CA TYR A 249 -8.30 0.04 -13.70
C TYR A 249 -6.94 -0.16 -13.01
N THR A 250 -5.90 -0.48 -13.76
CA THR A 250 -4.55 -0.68 -13.21
C THR A 250 -3.83 0.66 -13.11
N SER A 251 -3.15 0.86 -12.01
CA SER A 251 -2.28 1.99 -11.74
C SER A 251 -0.98 1.49 -11.15
N ALA A 252 0.05 2.31 -11.15
CA ALA A 252 1.36 1.96 -10.65
C ALA A 252 1.92 3.05 -9.74
N LEU A 253 2.57 2.64 -8.64
CA LEU A 253 3.49 3.49 -7.90
C LEU A 253 4.91 2.98 -8.19
N LEU A 254 5.73 3.84 -8.77
CA LEU A 254 7.15 3.61 -8.97
C LEU A 254 7.88 4.04 -7.70
N VAL A 255 8.42 3.07 -6.96
CA VAL A 255 9.27 3.30 -5.80
C VAL A 255 10.71 3.20 -6.27
N ILE A 256 11.30 4.35 -6.51
CA ILE A 256 12.59 4.49 -7.16
C ILE A 256 13.68 4.67 -6.09
N VAL A 257 14.74 3.87 -6.13
CA VAL A 257 15.89 4.10 -5.25
C VAL A 257 16.66 5.37 -5.65
N PRO A 258 17.34 6.03 -4.71
CA PRO A 258 18.07 7.28 -5.00
C PRO A 258 19.03 7.15 -6.19
N GLU A 259 19.73 6.04 -6.33
CA GLU A 259 20.66 5.75 -7.44
C GLU A 259 19.97 5.81 -8.81
N HIS A 260 18.79 5.20 -8.95
CA HIS A 260 18.02 5.27 -10.20
C HIS A 260 17.40 6.65 -10.42
N ALA A 261 16.93 7.32 -9.35
CA ALA A 261 16.41 8.67 -9.45
C ALA A 261 17.47 9.65 -9.98
N GLU A 262 18.73 9.48 -9.55
CA GLU A 262 19.85 10.28 -10.02
C GLU A 262 20.15 10.03 -11.52
N VAL A 263 19.98 8.81 -12.04
CA VAL A 263 20.12 8.54 -13.48
C VAL A 263 19.15 9.39 -14.28
N PHE A 264 17.89 9.42 -13.90
CA PHE A 264 16.88 10.24 -14.58
C PHE A 264 17.15 11.75 -14.42
N ALA A 265 17.42 12.20 -13.20
CA ALA A 265 17.65 13.61 -12.91
C ALA A 265 18.90 14.16 -13.61
N SER A 266 20.01 13.40 -13.64
CA SER A 266 21.23 13.78 -14.34
C SER A 266 21.04 13.89 -15.86
N ALA A 267 20.09 13.15 -16.43
CA ALA A 267 19.66 13.27 -17.82
C ALA A 267 18.64 14.40 -18.04
N GLY A 268 18.27 15.14 -16.99
CA GLY A 268 17.33 16.25 -17.04
C GLY A 268 15.86 15.83 -17.03
N TRP A 269 15.54 14.57 -16.65
CA TRP A 269 14.16 14.12 -16.58
C TRP A 269 13.51 14.54 -15.26
N SER A 270 12.35 15.18 -15.38
CA SER A 270 11.42 15.38 -14.28
C SER A 270 10.62 14.11 -14.00
N LYS A 271 9.87 14.10 -12.89
CA LYS A 271 8.87 13.03 -12.63
C LYS A 271 7.85 12.94 -13.77
N ASP A 272 7.46 14.08 -14.38
CA ASP A 272 6.50 14.10 -15.48
C ASP A 272 7.10 13.52 -16.77
N ASP A 273 8.36 13.75 -17.07
CA ASP A 273 9.03 13.14 -18.22
C ASP A 273 9.04 11.61 -18.06
N LEU A 274 9.45 11.11 -16.89
CA LEU A 274 9.44 9.68 -16.61
C LEU A 274 8.01 9.11 -16.64
N ARG A 275 7.05 9.79 -16.07
CA ARG A 275 5.62 9.40 -16.05
C ARG A 275 5.07 9.27 -17.46
N ASN A 276 5.31 10.25 -18.31
CA ASN A 276 4.86 10.26 -19.70
C ASN A 276 5.53 9.15 -20.50
N PHE A 277 6.85 8.99 -20.38
CA PHE A 277 7.59 7.93 -21.06
C PHE A 277 7.04 6.54 -20.69
N VAL A 278 6.90 6.26 -19.39
CA VAL A 278 6.38 4.97 -18.92
C VAL A 278 4.94 4.77 -19.41
N PHE A 279 4.10 5.81 -19.38
CA PHE A 279 2.74 5.72 -19.88
C PHE A 279 2.69 5.41 -21.38
N GLU A 280 3.45 6.12 -22.19
CA GLU A 280 3.47 5.97 -23.65
C GLU A 280 3.95 4.58 -24.08
N HIS A 281 4.94 4.03 -23.37
CA HIS A 281 5.51 2.72 -23.70
C HIS A 281 4.79 1.55 -23.00
N SER A 282 3.90 1.81 -22.03
CA SER A 282 3.13 0.74 -21.34
C SER A 282 2.00 0.19 -22.19
N VAL A 283 2.39 -0.49 -23.27
CA VAL A 283 1.50 -1.05 -24.28
C VAL A 283 1.85 -2.50 -24.59
N ARG A 284 0.86 -3.29 -25.02
CA ARG A 284 1.03 -4.65 -25.54
C ARG A 284 0.37 -4.77 -26.90
N ARG A 285 1.00 -5.53 -27.79
CA ARG A 285 0.34 -5.88 -29.05
C ARG A 285 -0.82 -6.83 -28.77
N ARG A 286 -1.93 -6.63 -29.45
CA ARG A 286 -3.10 -7.50 -29.33
C ARG A 286 -2.75 -8.96 -29.66
N SER A 287 -1.90 -9.18 -30.68
CA SER A 287 -1.42 -10.52 -31.05
C SER A 287 -0.68 -11.24 -29.92
N GLU A 288 0.09 -10.50 -29.09
CA GLU A 288 0.76 -11.08 -27.92
C GLU A 288 -0.24 -11.49 -26.85
N LEU A 289 -1.30 -10.71 -26.64
CA LEU A 289 -2.37 -11.02 -25.69
C LEU A 289 -3.19 -12.23 -26.19
N VAL A 290 -3.51 -12.30 -27.47
CA VAL A 290 -4.17 -13.46 -28.09
C VAL A 290 -3.34 -14.73 -27.91
N ALA A 291 -2.02 -14.65 -28.13
CA ALA A 291 -1.12 -15.80 -27.99
C ALA A 291 -1.13 -16.41 -26.57
N VAL A 292 -1.43 -15.60 -25.54
CA VAL A 292 -1.54 -16.07 -24.16
C VAL A 292 -2.99 -16.19 -23.67
N GLY A 293 -3.97 -16.12 -24.59
CA GLY A 293 -5.39 -16.26 -24.28
C GLY A 293 -6.03 -15.07 -23.56
N LYS A 294 -5.43 -13.89 -23.67
CA LYS A 294 -5.94 -12.61 -23.09
C LYS A 294 -6.55 -11.70 -24.16
N ASP A 295 -7.17 -12.28 -25.17
CA ASP A 295 -7.84 -11.58 -26.27
C ASP A 295 -9.15 -10.90 -25.84
N ALA A 296 -9.69 -11.28 -24.69
CA ALA A 296 -10.79 -10.61 -24.03
C ALA A 296 -10.51 -10.49 -22.53
N LEU A 297 -10.73 -9.30 -21.98
CA LEU A 297 -10.65 -9.07 -20.54
C LEU A 297 -12.02 -9.34 -19.92
N SER A 298 -12.07 -10.18 -18.90
CA SER A 298 -13.28 -10.51 -18.17
C SER A 298 -13.02 -10.38 -16.68
N HIS A 299 -13.93 -9.77 -15.95
CA HIS A 299 -13.94 -9.74 -14.49
C HIS A 299 -14.23 -11.13 -13.89
N LYS A 300 -14.74 -12.06 -14.70
CA LYS A 300 -15.00 -13.43 -14.28
C LYS A 300 -13.95 -14.37 -14.86
N THR A 301 -13.80 -15.51 -14.22
CA THR A 301 -12.85 -16.54 -14.62
C THR A 301 -13.26 -17.12 -15.98
N ARG A 302 -12.59 -16.72 -17.04
CA ARG A 302 -12.95 -17.06 -18.44
C ARG A 302 -13.06 -18.57 -18.71
N TRP A 303 -12.22 -19.38 -18.10
CA TRP A 303 -12.28 -20.85 -18.25
C TRP A 303 -13.57 -21.48 -17.71
N ARG A 304 -14.38 -20.71 -16.94
CA ARG A 304 -15.73 -21.10 -16.48
C ARG A 304 -16.85 -20.56 -17.36
N LEU A 305 -16.53 -19.66 -18.29
CA LEU A 305 -17.50 -19.01 -19.15
C LEU A 305 -17.18 -19.35 -20.60
N SER A 306 -18.20 -19.67 -21.41
CA SER A 306 -18.02 -19.71 -22.86
C SER A 306 -17.73 -18.31 -23.40
N SER A 307 -17.05 -18.23 -24.54
CA SER A 307 -16.80 -16.95 -25.23
C SER A 307 -18.09 -16.18 -25.60
N GLU A 308 -19.22 -16.90 -25.66
CA GLU A 308 -20.54 -16.34 -25.97
C GLU A 308 -21.30 -15.89 -24.71
N HIS A 309 -20.74 -16.11 -23.50
CA HIS A 309 -21.42 -15.74 -22.26
C HIS A 309 -21.54 -14.21 -22.15
N PRO A 310 -22.75 -13.67 -21.78
CA PRO A 310 -22.98 -12.22 -21.75
C PRO A 310 -22.05 -11.47 -20.78
N ASP A 311 -21.50 -12.15 -19.77
CA ASP A 311 -20.54 -11.57 -18.82
C ASP A 311 -19.08 -11.69 -19.32
N SER A 312 -18.83 -12.28 -20.48
CA SER A 312 -17.55 -12.26 -21.17
C SER A 312 -17.44 -10.91 -21.85
N MET A 313 -16.69 -9.99 -21.27
CA MET A 313 -16.54 -8.66 -21.82
C MET A 313 -15.49 -8.67 -22.94
N PRO A 314 -15.83 -8.11 -24.12
CA PRO A 314 -14.79 -7.81 -25.09
C PRO A 314 -13.81 -6.79 -24.49
N ASP A 315 -12.59 -6.83 -24.96
CA ASP A 315 -11.58 -5.84 -24.60
C ASP A 315 -11.99 -4.46 -25.19
N THR A 316 -12.51 -3.61 -24.32
CA THR A 316 -12.87 -2.22 -24.65
C THR A 316 -11.77 -1.24 -24.27
N ALA A 317 -10.68 -1.72 -23.66
CA ALA A 317 -9.64 -0.89 -23.07
C ALA A 317 -8.62 -0.35 -24.09
N SER A 318 -8.81 -0.57 -25.38
CA SER A 318 -7.91 0.01 -26.37
C SER A 318 -8.22 1.51 -26.51
N THR A 319 -7.47 2.33 -25.82
CA THR A 319 -7.50 3.79 -25.93
C THR A 319 -6.40 4.32 -26.88
N THR A 320 -5.79 3.44 -27.66
CA THR A 320 -4.78 3.82 -28.65
C THR A 320 -5.43 4.03 -30.00
N ASP A 321 -4.92 4.98 -30.78
CA ASP A 321 -5.29 5.16 -32.18
C ASP A 321 -4.82 3.99 -33.07
N GLU A 322 -3.96 3.12 -32.52
CA GLU A 322 -3.50 1.90 -33.17
C GLU A 322 -4.40 0.71 -32.78
N PRO A 323 -5.16 0.14 -33.71
CA PRO A 323 -6.15 -0.92 -33.41
C PRO A 323 -5.51 -2.22 -32.92
N ASP A 324 -4.19 -2.39 -33.13
CA ASP A 324 -3.44 -3.60 -32.77
C ASP A 324 -2.70 -3.50 -31.43
N VAL A 325 -2.85 -2.37 -30.72
CA VAL A 325 -2.16 -2.11 -29.46
C VAL A 325 -3.14 -1.93 -28.32
N VAL A 326 -2.86 -2.53 -27.18
CA VAL A 326 -3.62 -2.37 -25.93
C VAL A 326 -2.75 -1.67 -24.91
N ARG A 327 -3.24 -0.57 -24.35
CA ARG A 327 -2.57 0.19 -23.30
C ARG A 327 -2.81 -0.46 -21.94
N ALA A 328 -1.75 -0.54 -21.12
CA ALA A 328 -1.84 -1.14 -19.79
C ALA A 328 -2.39 -0.18 -18.73
N LEU A 329 -2.32 1.12 -18.98
CA LEU A 329 -2.73 2.18 -18.06
C LEU A 329 -3.68 3.15 -18.76
N SER A 330 -4.61 3.76 -18.03
CA SER A 330 -5.64 4.61 -18.62
C SER A 330 -5.20 6.07 -18.85
N HIS A 331 -4.29 6.57 -18.00
CA HIS A 331 -3.86 7.98 -18.02
C HIS A 331 -2.45 8.12 -17.41
N PRO A 332 -1.64 9.11 -17.80
CA PRO A 332 -0.32 9.36 -17.17
C PRO A 332 -0.42 9.52 -15.65
N SER A 333 -1.46 10.19 -15.13
CA SER A 333 -1.67 10.35 -13.68
C SER A 333 -1.94 9.04 -12.93
N SER A 334 -2.18 7.93 -13.65
CA SER A 334 -2.23 6.59 -13.05
C SER A 334 -0.87 6.09 -12.56
N ILE A 335 0.21 6.81 -12.89
CA ILE A 335 1.57 6.52 -12.48
C ILE A 335 1.98 7.52 -11.41
N GLN A 336 2.22 7.02 -10.20
CA GLN A 336 2.79 7.79 -9.11
C GLN A 336 4.27 7.50 -8.99
N ILE A 337 5.08 8.48 -8.55
CA ILE A 337 6.54 8.35 -8.46
C ILE A 337 7.00 8.89 -7.11
N MET A 338 7.75 8.07 -6.39
CA MET A 338 8.42 8.47 -5.16
C MET A 338 9.82 7.87 -5.08
N VAL A 339 10.68 8.50 -4.30
CA VAL A 339 12.03 7.98 -4.01
C VAL A 339 12.02 7.30 -2.65
N ALA A 340 12.42 6.04 -2.56
CA ALA A 340 12.62 5.34 -1.30
C ALA A 340 13.56 4.14 -1.48
N GLY A 341 14.13 3.69 -0.37
CA GLY A 341 15.11 2.60 -0.37
C GLY A 341 16.53 3.10 -0.16
N ALA A 342 17.49 2.17 -0.14
CA ALA A 342 18.90 2.48 0.04
C ALA A 342 19.57 2.86 -1.29
N ASN A 343 20.55 3.74 -1.21
CA ASN A 343 21.41 4.11 -2.31
C ASN A 343 22.63 3.16 -2.40
N ASN A 344 22.40 1.91 -2.80
CA ASN A 344 23.47 0.89 -2.73
C ASN A 344 23.48 -0.19 -3.82
N ALA A 345 22.45 -0.37 -4.62
CA ALA A 345 22.39 -1.54 -5.50
C ALA A 345 21.43 -1.46 -6.68
N GLY A 346 20.91 -0.31 -7.05
CA GLY A 346 20.05 -0.15 -8.22
C GLY A 346 18.86 -1.12 -8.27
N VAL A 347 18.12 -1.25 -7.15
CA VAL A 347 16.94 -2.11 -7.05
C VAL A 347 15.72 -1.25 -6.67
N SER A 348 14.96 -0.84 -7.66
CA SER A 348 13.68 -0.15 -7.49
C SER A 348 12.51 -1.12 -7.39
N ALA A 349 11.28 -0.62 -7.33
CA ALA A 349 10.09 -1.46 -7.35
C ALA A 349 8.93 -0.80 -8.11
N VAL A 350 8.08 -1.65 -8.71
CA VAL A 350 6.74 -1.27 -9.15
C VAL A 350 5.73 -1.86 -8.16
N VAL A 351 4.90 -0.99 -7.60
CA VAL A 351 3.76 -1.38 -6.79
C VAL A 351 2.52 -1.34 -7.66
N GLU A 352 1.89 -2.49 -7.87
CA GLU A 352 0.66 -2.61 -8.65
C GLU A 352 -0.53 -2.16 -7.80
N ILE A 353 -1.12 -1.03 -8.19
CA ILE A 353 -2.29 -0.45 -7.55
C ILE A 353 -3.54 -0.93 -8.28
N PHE A 354 -4.57 -1.26 -7.54
CA PHE A 354 -5.85 -1.70 -8.07
C PHE A 354 -6.97 -0.72 -7.73
N THR A 355 -7.64 -0.22 -8.75
CA THR A 355 -8.82 0.65 -8.63
C THR A 355 -10.02 0.05 -9.35
N LEU A 356 -11.24 0.30 -8.86
CA LEU A 356 -12.48 -0.31 -9.41
C LEU A 356 -13.24 0.55 -10.42
N ASN A 357 -12.86 1.77 -10.68
CA ASN A 357 -13.63 2.64 -11.57
C ASN A 357 -12.77 3.31 -12.63
N PRO A 358 -13.24 3.26 -13.88
CA PRO A 358 -12.57 3.90 -15.03
C PRO A 358 -12.65 5.42 -14.95
N PRO A 359 -11.85 6.07 -15.75
CA PRO A 359 -10.48 6.39 -15.42
C PRO A 359 -10.48 7.38 -14.26
N ARG A 360 -10.05 6.97 -13.11
CA ARG A 360 -9.76 7.93 -12.04
C ARG A 360 -8.42 8.54 -12.34
N GLU A 361 -8.40 9.84 -12.41
CA GLU A 361 -7.18 10.63 -12.49
C GLU A 361 -6.28 10.36 -11.26
N ASN A 362 -6.89 9.96 -10.11
CA ASN A 362 -6.18 9.70 -8.86
C ASN A 362 -6.61 8.35 -8.24
N PRO A 363 -5.79 7.29 -8.35
CA PRO A 363 -6.10 5.97 -7.80
C PRO A 363 -5.79 5.83 -6.29
N PHE A 364 -5.63 6.91 -5.59
CA PHE A 364 -5.22 7.02 -4.19
C PHE A 364 -5.95 8.15 -3.50
N SER A 365 -5.81 8.19 -2.19
CA SER A 365 -6.34 9.27 -1.36
C SER A 365 -5.33 9.67 -0.28
N TYR A 366 -5.42 10.87 0.24
CA TYR A 366 -4.45 11.39 1.18
C TYR A 366 -5.10 12.23 2.26
N SER A 367 -4.45 12.33 3.41
CA SER A 367 -4.84 13.21 4.53
C SER A 367 -3.61 13.80 5.20
N ARG A 368 -3.74 15.06 5.65
CA ARG A 368 -2.73 15.72 6.49
C ARG A 368 -2.72 15.06 7.86
N ILE A 369 -1.55 14.89 8.46
CA ILE A 369 -1.37 14.36 9.81
C ILE A 369 -1.46 15.51 10.80
N GLY A 370 -2.26 15.33 11.86
CA GLY A 370 -2.43 16.35 12.91
C GLY A 370 -3.36 17.52 12.50
N ALA A 371 -4.24 17.32 11.51
CA ALA A 371 -5.27 18.27 11.13
C ALA A 371 -6.52 18.14 12.01
#